data_80423db84e983c91cedcaf7088c6c651
#
_entry.id   80423db84e983c91cedcaf7088c6c651
#
_cell.length_a   1.000
_cell.length_b   1.000
_cell.length_c   1.000
_cell.angle_alpha   90.00
_cell.angle_beta   90.00
_cell.angle_gamma   90.00
#
_symmetry.space_group_name_H-M   'P 1'
#
loop_
_entity.id
_entity.type
_entity.pdbx_description
1 polymer ?
#
loop_
_entity_poly.entity_id
_entity_poly.type
_entity_poly.pdbx_seq_one_letter_code
_entity_poly.pdbx_strand_id
1 'polypeptide(L)'
;MRTREEAIDDMILALMYLTRFNDGEGRPFNELAWKNYDFDAIKRLDKEDLIINPKNKYAYLTEKGRERARRMLSELDVKEPGLYERFTFCEIEPELSDEAVKIEQICFPPNEACTPEHMKARIKVAPDLFLVIKDRENDGKIVGFLNGIATNERIFRDEFFTDESLHEPDGETVMIMGLDVLPEYRKMGLARELVFNYCRKEQARGRKRLVLTCHKEKIKMYRKFGFDDLGESASEWGGEKWHEMEIRLNL
;
A
#
# COMPACT_ATOMS: atom_id res chain seq x y z
N MET A 1 -33.61 7.57 -15.94
CA MET A 1 -33.43 8.99 -15.55
C MET A 1 -33.20 8.97 -14.05
N ARG A 2 -32.09 9.56 -13.58
CA ARG A 2 -31.77 9.60 -12.12
C ARG A 2 -32.76 10.54 -11.43
N THR A 3 -33.18 10.19 -10.24
CA THR A 3 -33.94 11.09 -9.37
C THR A 3 -33.04 12.23 -8.86
N ARG A 4 -33.63 13.29 -8.33
CA ARG A 4 -32.88 14.39 -7.70
C ARG A 4 -32.05 13.88 -6.52
N GLU A 5 -32.59 12.98 -5.74
CA GLU A 5 -31.93 12.40 -4.57
C GLU A 5 -30.72 11.54 -4.97
N GLU A 6 -30.89 10.64 -5.95
CA GLU A 6 -29.77 9.87 -6.51
C GLU A 6 -28.65 10.76 -7.07
N ALA A 7 -29.00 11.86 -7.73
CA ALA A 7 -28.01 12.81 -8.24
C ALA A 7 -27.26 13.52 -7.11
N ILE A 8 -27.94 13.90 -6.02
CA ILE A 8 -27.31 14.49 -4.83
C ILE A 8 -26.37 13.47 -4.19
N ASP A 9 -26.79 12.25 -4.01
CA ASP A 9 -26.01 11.19 -3.39
C ASP A 9 -24.74 10.90 -4.21
N ASP A 10 -24.86 10.81 -5.53
CA ASP A 10 -23.74 10.62 -6.44
C ASP A 10 -22.74 11.78 -6.38
N MET A 11 -23.20 13.03 -6.36
CA MET A 11 -22.33 14.19 -6.26
C MET A 11 -21.61 14.25 -4.90
N ILE A 12 -22.33 13.96 -3.81
CA ILE A 12 -21.73 13.91 -2.47
C ILE A 12 -20.67 12.83 -2.42
N LEU A 13 -20.97 11.64 -2.93
CA LEU A 13 -20.02 10.53 -2.95
C LEU A 13 -18.78 10.86 -3.78
N ALA A 14 -18.95 11.49 -4.95
CA ALA A 14 -17.85 11.97 -5.78
C ALA A 14 -16.98 13.01 -5.07
N LEU A 15 -17.60 14.00 -4.38
CA LEU A 15 -16.90 15.00 -3.59
C LEU A 15 -16.14 14.36 -2.42
N MET A 16 -16.75 13.42 -1.69
CA MET A 16 -16.09 12.67 -0.62
C MET A 16 -14.88 11.93 -1.15
N TYR A 17 -14.99 11.33 -2.33
CA TYR A 17 -13.91 10.62 -2.99
C TYR A 17 -12.77 11.55 -3.42
N LEU A 18 -13.06 12.70 -4.01
CA LEU A 18 -12.06 13.70 -4.45
C LEU A 18 -11.34 14.38 -3.28
N THR A 19 -12.06 14.59 -2.17
CA THR A 19 -11.56 15.30 -0.99
C THR A 19 -11.11 14.37 0.15
N ARG A 20 -11.01 13.07 -0.13
CA ARG A 20 -10.60 12.08 0.85
C ARG A 20 -9.19 12.31 1.38
N PHE A 21 -8.97 11.96 2.62
CA PHE A 21 -7.69 12.09 3.29
C PHE A 21 -7.47 10.92 4.26
N ASN A 22 -6.23 10.72 4.69
CA ASN A 22 -5.92 9.80 5.77
C ASN A 22 -5.89 10.56 7.09
N ASP A 23 -6.42 9.95 8.15
CA ASP A 23 -6.48 10.56 9.49
C ASP A 23 -5.11 10.74 10.17
N GLY A 24 -4.06 10.22 9.58
CA GLY A 24 -2.71 10.26 10.16
C GLY A 24 -2.51 9.28 11.32
N GLU A 25 -3.54 8.54 11.72
CA GLU A 25 -3.47 7.53 12.79
C GLU A 25 -3.06 6.14 12.29
N GLY A 26 -2.58 6.07 11.05
CA GLY A 26 -1.89 4.88 10.56
C GLY A 26 -2.77 3.67 10.27
N ARG A 27 -4.07 3.84 10.06
CA ARG A 27 -4.92 2.73 9.65
C ARG A 27 -4.94 2.62 8.13
N PRO A 28 -4.36 1.56 7.54
CA PRO A 28 -4.13 1.48 6.09
C PRO A 28 -5.40 1.43 5.23
N PHE A 29 -6.57 1.29 5.85
CA PHE A 29 -7.84 1.07 5.15
C PHE A 29 -8.82 2.25 5.23
N ASN A 30 -8.44 3.35 5.88
CA ASN A 30 -9.36 4.42 6.20
C ASN A 30 -9.12 5.65 5.32
N GLU A 31 -9.58 5.59 4.08
CA GLU A 31 -9.82 6.82 3.33
C GLU A 31 -11.04 7.52 3.94
N LEU A 32 -10.76 8.54 4.73
CA LEU A 32 -11.73 9.36 5.42
C LEU A 32 -12.19 10.48 4.51
N ALA A 33 -13.46 10.80 4.60
CA ALA A 33 -14.01 12.03 4.05
C ALA A 33 -14.80 12.78 5.13
N TRP A 34 -14.77 14.10 5.06
CA TRP A 34 -15.65 14.94 5.88
C TRP A 34 -17.11 14.63 5.52
N LYS A 35 -18.01 14.58 6.50
CA LYS A 35 -19.43 14.37 6.26
C LYS A 35 -20.30 15.60 6.53
N ASN A 36 -19.75 16.78 6.28
CA ASN A 36 -20.49 18.05 6.30
C ASN A 36 -21.36 18.22 5.03
N TYR A 37 -22.13 17.18 4.73
CA TYR A 37 -23.07 17.15 3.62
C TYR A 37 -24.49 16.95 4.13
N ASP A 38 -25.44 16.90 3.22
CA ASP A 38 -26.84 16.62 3.55
C ASP A 38 -26.98 15.33 4.39
N PHE A 39 -27.63 15.46 5.54
CA PHE A 39 -27.70 14.39 6.53
C PHE A 39 -28.48 13.16 6.03
N ASP A 40 -29.52 13.36 5.22
CA ASP A 40 -30.31 12.28 4.67
C ASP A 40 -29.58 11.58 3.51
N ALA A 41 -28.79 12.31 2.73
CA ALA A 41 -27.87 11.73 1.75
C ALA A 41 -26.83 10.84 2.43
N ILE A 42 -26.20 11.28 3.51
CA ILE A 42 -25.24 10.47 4.27
C ILE A 42 -25.88 9.16 4.78
N LYS A 43 -27.13 9.23 5.26
CA LYS A 43 -27.86 8.01 5.68
C LYS A 43 -28.16 7.06 4.52
N ARG A 44 -28.51 7.59 3.33
CA ARG A 44 -28.77 6.77 2.15
C ARG A 44 -27.49 6.09 1.68
N LEU A 45 -26.39 6.84 1.60
CA LEU A 45 -25.08 6.30 1.21
C LEU A 45 -24.60 5.18 2.16
N ASP A 46 -24.81 5.35 3.47
CA ASP A 46 -24.51 4.34 4.49
C ASP A 46 -25.39 3.09 4.32
N LYS A 47 -26.70 3.28 4.14
CA LYS A 47 -27.66 2.19 3.92
C LYS A 47 -27.37 1.37 2.65
N GLU A 48 -26.82 2.02 1.62
CA GLU A 48 -26.41 1.38 0.37
C GLU A 48 -25.01 0.75 0.44
N ASP A 49 -24.35 0.78 1.60
CA ASP A 49 -22.99 0.28 1.81
C ASP A 49 -21.95 0.97 0.91
N LEU A 50 -22.14 2.25 0.64
CA LEU A 50 -21.20 3.07 -0.13
C LEU A 50 -20.21 3.81 0.77
N ILE A 51 -20.62 4.04 2.01
CA ILE A 51 -19.78 4.59 3.08
C ILE A 51 -20.05 3.82 4.37
N ILE A 52 -19.10 3.88 5.29
CA ILE A 52 -19.32 3.53 6.70
C ILE A 52 -19.44 4.86 7.46
N ASN A 53 -20.54 5.02 8.18
CA ASN A 53 -20.89 6.25 8.88
C ASN A 53 -20.78 6.12 10.41
N PRO A 54 -19.55 6.13 11.00
CA PRO A 54 -19.37 6.07 12.44
C PRO A 54 -19.92 7.34 13.12
N LYS A 55 -20.09 7.30 14.44
CA LYS A 55 -20.62 8.43 15.25
C LYS A 55 -19.61 9.59 15.42
N ASN A 56 -18.62 9.73 14.55
CA ASN A 56 -17.69 10.85 14.53
C ASN A 56 -17.98 11.79 13.35
N LYS A 57 -17.10 12.78 13.10
CA LYS A 57 -17.26 13.78 12.04
C LYS A 57 -16.79 13.31 10.64
N TYR A 58 -16.34 12.08 10.53
CA TYR A 58 -15.83 11.50 9.28
C TYR A 58 -16.68 10.32 8.83
N ALA A 59 -16.62 10.01 7.55
CA ALA A 59 -17.12 8.77 6.97
C ALA A 59 -15.97 8.07 6.23
N TYR A 60 -16.07 6.75 6.12
CA TYR A 60 -15.12 5.92 5.39
C TYR A 60 -15.76 5.50 4.08
N LEU A 61 -15.04 5.67 2.97
CA LEU A 61 -15.49 5.17 1.67
C LEU A 61 -15.28 3.66 1.59
N THR A 62 -16.33 2.92 1.28
CA THR A 62 -16.22 1.49 0.96
C THR A 62 -15.64 1.30 -0.44
N GLU A 63 -15.22 0.09 -0.83
CA GLU A 63 -14.79 -0.17 -2.21
C GLU A 63 -15.92 0.11 -3.20
N LYS A 64 -17.13 -0.36 -2.89
CA LYS A 64 -18.33 -0.10 -3.67
C LYS A 64 -18.62 1.40 -3.84
N GLY A 65 -18.38 2.18 -2.78
CA GLY A 65 -18.49 3.63 -2.83
C GLY A 65 -17.45 4.27 -3.74
N ARG A 66 -16.21 3.82 -3.66
CA ARG A 66 -15.12 4.29 -4.54
C ARG A 66 -15.40 3.99 -6.01
N GLU A 67 -15.85 2.77 -6.32
CA GLU A 67 -16.20 2.40 -7.69
C GLU A 67 -17.35 3.24 -8.26
N ARG A 68 -18.39 3.49 -7.45
CA ARG A 68 -19.52 4.36 -7.86
C ARG A 68 -19.07 5.81 -8.06
N ALA A 69 -18.21 6.33 -7.20
CA ALA A 69 -17.64 7.68 -7.33
C ALA A 69 -16.80 7.81 -8.62
N ARG A 70 -15.90 6.85 -8.89
CA ARG A 70 -15.09 6.84 -10.12
C ARG A 70 -15.95 6.84 -11.38
N ARG A 71 -17.00 6.01 -11.40
CA ARG A 71 -17.95 5.97 -12.53
C ARG A 71 -18.63 7.33 -12.73
N MET A 72 -19.09 7.95 -11.64
CA MET A 72 -19.71 9.28 -11.69
C MET A 72 -18.75 10.35 -12.23
N LEU A 73 -17.50 10.35 -11.76
CA LEU A 73 -16.46 11.29 -12.20
C LEU A 73 -16.13 11.08 -13.69
N SER A 74 -16.09 9.83 -14.14
CA SER A 74 -15.91 9.49 -15.56
C SER A 74 -17.06 10.01 -16.43
N GLU A 75 -18.31 9.91 -15.96
CA GLU A 75 -19.48 10.47 -16.67
C GLU A 75 -19.45 12.01 -16.76
N LEU A 76 -18.79 12.66 -15.81
CA LEU A 76 -18.61 14.12 -15.78
C LEU A 76 -17.36 14.61 -16.53
N ASP A 77 -16.62 13.70 -17.18
CA ASP A 77 -15.32 13.97 -17.82
C ASP A 77 -14.30 14.61 -16.84
N VAL A 78 -14.48 14.35 -15.55
CA VAL A 78 -13.49 14.69 -14.53
C VAL A 78 -12.40 13.64 -14.59
N LYS A 79 -11.32 13.97 -15.25
CA LYS A 79 -10.09 13.17 -15.18
C LYS A 79 -9.54 13.29 -13.76
N GLU A 80 -9.78 12.27 -12.94
CA GLU A 80 -8.82 12.04 -11.89
C GLU A 80 -7.48 11.82 -12.58
N PRO A 81 -6.41 12.47 -12.16
CA PRO A 81 -5.09 11.92 -12.38
C PRO A 81 -4.99 10.70 -11.47
N GLY A 82 -5.75 9.66 -11.82
CA GLY A 82 -5.83 8.45 -11.05
C GLY A 82 -4.49 7.75 -11.19
N LEU A 83 -3.77 7.64 -10.08
CA LEU A 83 -2.61 6.73 -10.02
C LEU A 83 -2.94 5.42 -10.74
N TYR A 84 -4.15 4.93 -10.61
CA TYR A 84 -4.64 3.68 -11.21
C TYR A 84 -4.97 3.75 -12.70
N GLU A 85 -5.14 4.92 -13.31
CA GLU A 85 -5.26 5.03 -14.77
C GLU A 85 -3.90 4.83 -15.44
N ARG A 86 -2.86 5.43 -14.85
CA ARG A 86 -1.49 5.32 -15.34
C ARG A 86 -0.76 4.09 -14.83
N PHE A 87 -0.93 3.74 -13.56
CA PHE A 87 -0.17 2.68 -12.91
C PHE A 87 -1.01 1.44 -12.62
N THR A 88 -0.41 0.28 -12.83
CA THR A 88 -0.98 -1.02 -12.43
C THR A 88 -0.17 -1.57 -11.27
N PHE A 89 -0.87 -2.09 -10.26
CA PHE A 89 -0.27 -2.78 -9.12
C PHE A 89 -0.58 -4.27 -9.24
N CYS A 90 0.43 -5.09 -9.42
CA CYS A 90 0.26 -6.53 -9.66
C CYS A 90 1.44 -7.33 -9.09
N GLU A 91 1.28 -8.63 -8.98
CA GLU A 91 2.38 -9.54 -8.64
C GLU A 91 3.44 -9.52 -9.75
N ILE A 92 4.69 -9.75 -9.37
CA ILE A 92 5.79 -9.78 -10.33
C ILE A 92 5.70 -11.02 -11.22
N GLU A 93 5.98 -10.83 -12.49
CA GLU A 93 6.26 -11.94 -13.41
C GLU A 93 7.74 -12.33 -13.23
N PRO A 94 8.08 -13.63 -13.05
CA PRO A 94 9.46 -14.04 -12.77
C PRO A 94 10.50 -13.57 -13.80
N GLU A 95 10.07 -13.38 -15.03
CA GLU A 95 10.89 -12.89 -16.16
C GLU A 95 11.39 -11.45 -15.93
N LEU A 96 10.70 -10.68 -15.08
CA LEU A 96 11.03 -9.29 -14.76
C LEU A 96 12.01 -9.17 -13.57
N SER A 97 12.58 -10.28 -13.10
CA SER A 97 13.50 -10.29 -11.97
C SER A 97 14.74 -9.41 -12.18
N ASP A 98 15.28 -9.35 -13.39
CA ASP A 98 16.43 -8.48 -13.71
C ASP A 98 16.08 -6.98 -13.65
N GLU A 99 14.83 -6.61 -13.93
CA GLU A 99 14.35 -5.24 -13.76
C GLU A 99 14.22 -4.88 -12.28
N ALA A 100 13.69 -5.77 -11.46
CA ALA A 100 13.60 -5.59 -10.02
C ALA A 100 14.99 -5.40 -9.39
N VAL A 101 15.97 -6.22 -9.78
CA VAL A 101 17.36 -6.06 -9.34
C VAL A 101 17.90 -4.66 -9.67
N LYS A 102 17.68 -4.16 -10.88
CA LYS A 102 18.14 -2.81 -11.27
C LYS A 102 17.49 -1.70 -10.46
N ILE A 103 16.19 -1.83 -10.19
CA ILE A 103 15.46 -0.85 -9.38
C ILE A 103 15.99 -0.80 -7.96
N GLU A 104 16.23 -1.95 -7.32
CA GLU A 104 16.82 -2.05 -5.99
C GLU A 104 18.17 -1.33 -5.93
N GLN A 105 19.06 -1.62 -6.89
CA GLN A 105 20.40 -1.01 -6.96
C GLN A 105 20.38 0.50 -7.23
N ILE A 106 19.30 1.02 -7.82
CA ILE A 106 19.10 2.48 -7.98
C ILE A 106 18.55 3.09 -6.68
N CYS A 107 17.68 2.36 -5.97
CA CYS A 107 16.96 2.88 -4.82
C CYS A 107 17.73 2.83 -3.51
N PHE A 108 18.61 1.83 -3.35
CA PHE A 108 19.42 1.62 -2.16
C PHE A 108 20.91 1.80 -2.41
N PRO A 109 21.67 2.25 -1.39
CA PRO A 109 23.14 2.27 -1.48
C PRO A 109 23.69 0.82 -1.52
N PRO A 110 24.90 0.61 -2.06
CA PRO A 110 25.44 -0.74 -2.29
C PRO A 110 25.58 -1.63 -1.05
N ASN A 111 25.73 -1.04 0.14
CA ASN A 111 25.82 -1.76 1.40
C ASN A 111 24.45 -2.21 1.96
N GLU A 112 23.36 -1.65 1.46
CA GLU A 112 21.99 -1.98 1.90
C GLU A 112 21.21 -2.78 0.85
N ALA A 113 21.53 -2.55 -0.45
CA ALA A 113 20.84 -3.19 -1.57
C ALA A 113 20.95 -4.72 -1.52
N CYS A 114 19.84 -5.38 -1.82
CA CYS A 114 19.80 -6.83 -1.99
C CYS A 114 20.69 -7.26 -3.17
N THR A 115 21.41 -8.37 -3.04
CA THR A 115 22.18 -8.91 -4.16
C THR A 115 21.25 -9.48 -5.25
N PRO A 116 21.71 -9.52 -6.52
CA PRO A 116 20.93 -10.11 -7.61
C PRO A 116 20.50 -11.56 -7.33
N GLU A 117 21.36 -12.34 -6.69
CA GLU A 117 21.11 -13.75 -6.34
C GLU A 117 19.95 -13.86 -5.35
N HIS A 118 19.99 -13.11 -4.24
CA HIS A 118 18.92 -13.12 -3.23
C HIS A 118 17.61 -12.52 -3.75
N MET A 119 17.66 -11.49 -4.57
CA MET A 119 16.47 -10.93 -5.20
C MET A 119 15.75 -11.97 -6.07
N LYS A 120 16.49 -12.67 -6.94
CA LYS A 120 15.95 -13.71 -7.81
C LYS A 120 15.43 -14.92 -7.02
N ALA A 121 16.17 -15.35 -5.99
CA ALA A 121 15.76 -16.44 -5.11
C ALA A 121 14.45 -16.09 -4.37
N ARG A 122 14.31 -14.88 -3.86
CA ARG A 122 13.10 -14.39 -3.20
C ARG A 122 11.90 -14.35 -4.15
N ILE A 123 12.07 -13.84 -5.37
CA ILE A 123 11.01 -13.87 -6.40
C ILE A 123 10.58 -15.31 -6.70
N LYS A 124 11.53 -16.26 -6.71
CA LYS A 124 11.24 -17.67 -6.98
C LYS A 124 10.45 -18.35 -5.85
N VAL A 125 10.75 -18.05 -4.58
CA VAL A 125 10.11 -18.73 -3.44
C VAL A 125 8.81 -18.04 -3.00
N ALA A 126 8.69 -16.73 -3.20
CA ALA A 126 7.55 -15.93 -2.74
C ALA A 126 7.11 -14.89 -3.80
N PRO A 127 6.80 -15.29 -5.05
CA PRO A 127 6.40 -14.34 -6.11
C PRO A 127 5.13 -13.59 -5.75
N ASP A 128 4.27 -14.22 -5.01
CA ASP A 128 3.01 -13.68 -4.50
C ASP A 128 3.19 -12.64 -3.37
N LEU A 129 4.37 -12.56 -2.76
CA LEU A 129 4.76 -11.51 -1.82
C LEU A 129 5.62 -10.42 -2.47
N PHE A 130 5.62 -10.38 -3.80
CA PHE A 130 6.35 -9.39 -4.60
C PHE A 130 5.36 -8.58 -5.45
N LEU A 131 4.96 -7.39 -4.97
CA LEU A 131 4.04 -6.50 -5.64
C LEU A 131 4.80 -5.43 -6.40
N VAL A 132 4.54 -5.26 -7.71
CA VAL A 132 5.18 -4.27 -8.56
C VAL A 132 4.22 -3.18 -9.01
N ILE A 133 4.78 -2.02 -9.38
CA ILE A 133 4.09 -0.94 -10.08
C ILE A 133 4.55 -0.95 -11.53
N LYS A 134 3.60 -1.07 -12.47
CA LYS A 134 3.86 -0.93 -13.90
C LYS A 134 3.29 0.39 -14.41
N ASP A 135 4.08 1.16 -15.16
CA ASP A 135 3.65 2.41 -15.78
C ASP A 135 3.12 2.16 -17.19
N ARG A 136 1.81 2.32 -17.40
CA ARG A 136 1.17 2.12 -18.71
C ARG A 136 1.60 3.16 -19.76
N GLU A 137 1.99 4.34 -19.33
CA GLU A 137 2.52 5.39 -20.20
C GLU A 137 3.98 5.17 -20.60
N ASN A 138 4.65 4.16 -20.00
CA ASN A 138 6.02 3.77 -20.29
C ASN A 138 6.11 2.27 -20.59
N ASP A 139 5.32 1.82 -21.57
CA ASP A 139 5.30 0.44 -22.09
C ASP A 139 5.15 -0.66 -21.00
N GLY A 140 4.49 -0.34 -19.89
CA GLY A 140 4.29 -1.28 -18.78
C GLY A 140 5.55 -1.62 -17.99
N LYS A 141 6.61 -0.81 -18.08
CA LYS A 141 7.84 -1.00 -17.30
C LYS A 141 7.58 -0.92 -15.80
N ILE A 142 8.32 -1.72 -15.04
CA ILE A 142 8.31 -1.64 -13.58
C ILE A 142 9.00 -0.34 -13.15
N VAL A 143 8.34 0.40 -12.26
CA VAL A 143 8.84 1.68 -11.72
C VAL A 143 9.00 1.68 -10.21
N GLY A 144 8.64 0.59 -9.57
CA GLY A 144 8.79 0.37 -8.14
C GLY A 144 8.17 -0.96 -7.71
N PHE A 145 8.47 -1.38 -6.49
CA PHE A 145 7.92 -2.60 -5.92
C PHE A 145 7.92 -2.56 -4.39
N LEU A 146 7.19 -3.50 -3.79
CA LEU A 146 7.27 -3.89 -2.40
C LEU A 146 7.38 -5.41 -2.34
N ASN A 147 8.36 -5.91 -1.60
CA ASN A 147 8.57 -7.35 -1.47
C ASN A 147 8.81 -7.76 -0.03
N GLY A 148 8.56 -9.04 0.25
CA GLY A 148 8.77 -9.62 1.57
C GLY A 148 8.82 -11.13 1.53
N ILE A 149 8.96 -11.71 2.72
CA ILE A 149 8.75 -13.14 2.98
C ILE A 149 7.80 -13.32 4.16
N ALA A 150 7.03 -14.38 4.17
CA ALA A 150 6.15 -14.70 5.29
C ALA A 150 6.87 -15.59 6.30
N THR A 151 6.54 -15.42 7.58
CA THR A 151 7.09 -16.21 8.70
C THR A 151 6.16 -16.16 9.91
N ASN A 152 6.37 -17.05 10.87
CA ASN A 152 5.75 -16.98 12.20
C ASN A 152 6.58 -16.22 13.22
N GLU A 153 7.79 -15.80 12.87
CA GLU A 153 8.63 -14.97 13.72
C GLU A 153 8.02 -13.57 13.89
N ARG A 154 8.32 -12.95 15.04
CA ARG A 154 7.75 -11.64 15.40
C ARG A 154 8.74 -10.51 15.32
N ILE A 155 10.02 -10.78 15.37
CA ILE A 155 11.12 -9.83 15.44
C ILE A 155 11.87 -9.92 14.13
N PHE A 156 12.17 -8.76 13.57
CA PHE A 156 12.99 -8.68 12.37
C PHE A 156 14.44 -9.04 12.69
N ARG A 157 15.08 -9.82 11.82
CA ARG A 157 16.50 -10.17 11.91
C ARG A 157 17.14 -10.20 10.52
N ASP A 158 18.43 -9.97 10.45
CA ASP A 158 19.16 -9.73 9.21
C ASP A 158 19.21 -10.93 8.27
N GLU A 159 19.07 -12.16 8.81
CA GLU A 159 19.02 -13.38 8.01
C GLU A 159 17.86 -13.40 7.00
N PHE A 160 16.78 -12.66 7.27
CA PHE A 160 15.68 -12.53 6.31
C PHE A 160 16.12 -11.87 5.00
N PHE A 161 17.18 -11.06 5.00
CA PHE A 161 17.71 -10.47 3.78
C PHE A 161 18.46 -11.45 2.90
N THR A 162 19.01 -12.54 3.48
CA THR A 162 19.96 -13.43 2.82
C THR A 162 19.59 -14.91 2.82
N ASP A 163 18.51 -15.29 3.48
CA ASP A 163 18.05 -16.68 3.58
C ASP A 163 16.57 -16.82 3.23
N GLU A 164 16.29 -17.09 1.98
CA GLU A 164 14.93 -17.26 1.45
C GLU A 164 14.26 -18.55 1.97
N SER A 165 15.02 -19.50 2.55
CA SER A 165 14.48 -20.71 3.16
C SER A 165 13.67 -20.42 4.44
N LEU A 166 13.81 -19.22 5.00
CA LEU A 166 13.00 -18.74 6.12
C LEU A 166 11.56 -18.36 5.71
N HIS A 167 11.24 -18.45 4.42
CA HIS A 167 9.88 -18.25 3.95
C HIS A 167 8.96 -19.39 4.36
N GLU A 168 7.96 -19.06 5.18
CA GLU A 168 6.88 -19.94 5.58
C GLU A 168 5.58 -19.48 4.87
N PRO A 169 5.08 -20.20 3.84
CA PRO A 169 3.92 -19.77 3.06
C PRO A 169 2.68 -19.43 3.88
N ASP A 170 2.48 -20.10 5.00
CA ASP A 170 1.33 -19.91 5.92
C ASP A 170 1.68 -19.04 7.14
N GLY A 171 2.85 -18.41 7.19
CA GLY A 171 3.30 -17.56 8.28
C GLY A 171 2.37 -16.36 8.50
N GLU A 172 2.09 -16.00 9.73
CA GLU A 172 1.15 -14.92 10.08
C GLU A 172 1.76 -13.51 9.94
N THR A 173 3.07 -13.41 9.81
CA THR A 173 3.83 -12.16 9.67
C THR A 173 4.45 -12.09 8.28
N VAL A 174 4.43 -10.93 7.65
CA VAL A 174 5.28 -10.67 6.48
C VAL A 174 6.40 -9.72 6.89
N MET A 175 7.64 -10.16 6.72
CA MET A 175 8.84 -9.33 6.83
C MET A 175 9.06 -8.64 5.48
N ILE A 176 8.90 -7.31 5.44
CA ILE A 176 9.11 -6.51 4.23
C ILE A 176 10.61 -6.28 4.07
N MET A 177 11.14 -6.68 2.93
CA MET A 177 12.56 -6.61 2.59
C MET A 177 12.95 -5.36 1.79
N GLY A 178 12.01 -4.81 1.02
CA GLY A 178 12.24 -3.62 0.21
C GLY A 178 10.94 -2.92 -0.15
N LEU A 179 10.99 -1.59 -0.18
CA LEU A 179 9.96 -0.70 -0.70
C LEU A 179 10.64 0.33 -1.60
N ASP A 180 10.55 0.09 -2.87
CA ASP A 180 11.29 0.79 -3.91
C ASP A 180 10.38 1.58 -4.82
N VAL A 181 10.77 2.81 -5.11
CA VAL A 181 10.18 3.63 -6.17
C VAL A 181 11.31 4.40 -6.83
N LEU A 182 11.46 4.25 -8.14
CA LEU A 182 12.47 4.96 -8.93
C LEU A 182 12.42 6.46 -8.64
N PRO A 183 13.59 7.14 -8.57
CA PRO A 183 13.68 8.54 -8.17
C PRO A 183 12.71 9.48 -8.91
N GLU A 184 12.57 9.31 -10.23
CA GLU A 184 11.71 10.12 -11.11
C GLU A 184 10.22 9.93 -10.86
N TYR A 185 9.83 8.82 -10.20
CA TYR A 185 8.45 8.49 -9.83
C TYR A 185 8.13 8.80 -8.36
N ARG A 186 9.11 9.28 -7.59
CA ARG A 186 8.89 9.65 -6.19
C ARG A 186 7.96 10.85 -6.06
N LYS A 187 7.36 11.01 -4.87
CA LYS A 187 6.40 12.08 -4.52
C LYS A 187 5.06 12.03 -5.28
N MET A 188 4.82 11.01 -6.09
CA MET A 188 3.53 10.76 -6.76
C MET A 188 2.54 9.95 -5.90
N GLY A 189 2.91 9.56 -4.68
CA GLY A 189 2.07 8.73 -3.80
C GLY A 189 2.22 7.22 -4.00
N LEU A 190 3.03 6.77 -4.96
CA LEU A 190 3.15 5.37 -5.35
C LEU A 190 3.58 4.43 -4.21
N ALA A 191 4.54 4.85 -3.37
CA ALA A 191 4.98 4.05 -2.22
C ALA A 191 3.83 3.81 -1.22
N ARG A 192 2.98 4.83 -1.00
CA ARG A 192 1.80 4.70 -0.14
C ARG A 192 0.79 3.71 -0.72
N GLU A 193 0.54 3.81 -2.02
CA GLU A 193 -0.39 2.91 -2.70
C GLU A 193 0.13 1.47 -2.77
N LEU A 194 1.45 1.27 -2.91
CA LEU A 194 2.06 -0.07 -2.78
C LEU A 194 1.75 -0.67 -1.39
N VAL A 195 2.06 0.07 -0.33
CA VAL A 195 1.80 -0.39 1.04
C VAL A 195 0.31 -0.67 1.23
N PHE A 196 -0.57 0.21 0.76
CA PHE A 196 -2.01 0.04 0.87
C PHE A 196 -2.51 -1.24 0.16
N ASN A 197 -2.13 -1.43 -1.10
CA ASN A 197 -2.51 -2.63 -1.86
C ASN A 197 -1.94 -3.90 -1.23
N TYR A 198 -0.69 -3.84 -0.74
CA TYR A 198 -0.04 -4.95 -0.08
C TYR A 198 -0.75 -5.34 1.23
N CYS A 199 -1.09 -4.37 2.08
CA CYS A 199 -1.86 -4.59 3.30
C CYS A 199 -3.19 -5.28 3.01
N ARG A 200 -3.97 -4.79 2.03
CA ARG A 200 -5.25 -5.41 1.64
C ARG A 200 -5.09 -6.84 1.17
N LYS A 201 -4.10 -7.07 0.33
CA LYS A 201 -3.80 -8.39 -0.22
C LYS A 201 -3.45 -9.37 0.90
N GLU A 202 -2.55 -9.00 1.78
CA GLU A 202 -2.07 -9.87 2.83
C GLU A 202 -3.11 -10.08 3.95
N GLN A 203 -3.93 -9.05 4.24
CA GLN A 203 -5.08 -9.21 5.13
C GLN A 203 -6.11 -10.21 4.57
N ALA A 204 -6.42 -10.13 3.27
CA ALA A 204 -7.33 -11.09 2.62
C ALA A 204 -6.81 -12.54 2.66
N ARG A 205 -5.49 -12.72 2.79
CA ARG A 205 -4.82 -14.03 2.97
C ARG A 205 -4.76 -14.49 4.43
N GLY A 206 -5.28 -13.70 5.37
CA GLY A 206 -5.30 -14.03 6.78
C GLY A 206 -4.00 -13.70 7.53
N ARG A 207 -3.08 -12.94 6.92
CA ARG A 207 -1.90 -12.41 7.60
C ARG A 207 -2.33 -11.45 8.72
N LYS A 208 -1.55 -11.40 9.79
CA LYS A 208 -1.88 -10.58 10.96
C LYS A 208 -1.08 -9.29 11.03
N ARG A 209 0.09 -9.24 10.38
CA ARG A 209 0.95 -8.07 10.45
C ARG A 209 2.01 -8.03 9.36
N LEU A 210 2.49 -6.81 9.09
CA LEU A 210 3.65 -6.52 8.28
C LEU A 210 4.71 -5.87 9.18
N VAL A 211 5.96 -6.28 9.03
CA VAL A 211 7.10 -5.73 9.78
C VAL A 211 8.18 -5.31 8.79
N LEU A 212 8.83 -4.18 9.05
CA LEU A 212 10.00 -3.72 8.30
C LEU A 212 10.99 -3.02 9.20
N THR A 213 12.20 -2.82 8.70
CA THR A 213 13.19 -1.92 9.29
C THR A 213 13.39 -0.68 8.42
N CYS A 214 13.62 0.48 9.04
CA CYS A 214 13.89 1.71 8.32
C CYS A 214 14.87 2.62 9.07
N HIS A 215 15.51 3.52 8.33
CA HIS A 215 16.28 4.60 8.93
C HIS A 215 15.41 5.58 9.70
N LYS A 216 15.96 6.20 10.75
CA LYS A 216 15.26 7.14 11.64
C LYS A 216 14.53 8.27 10.91
N GLU A 217 15.10 8.81 9.84
CA GLU A 217 14.49 9.87 9.04
C GLU A 217 13.27 9.39 8.24
N LYS A 218 13.09 8.08 8.04
CA LYS A 218 11.95 7.48 7.34
C LYS A 218 10.76 7.17 8.25
N ILE A 219 10.93 7.15 9.56
CA ILE A 219 9.87 6.85 10.53
C ILE A 219 8.62 7.70 10.27
N LYS A 220 8.77 9.02 10.07
CA LYS A 220 7.65 9.92 9.80
C LYS A 220 6.89 9.57 8.51
N MET A 221 7.58 9.04 7.51
CA MET A 221 6.97 8.58 6.26
C MET A 221 6.16 7.30 6.49
N TYR A 222 6.78 6.30 7.15
CA TYR A 222 6.12 5.02 7.42
C TYR A 222 4.93 5.16 8.37
N ARG A 223 5.00 6.05 9.36
CA ARG A 223 3.83 6.39 10.21
C ARG A 223 2.65 6.93 9.39
N LYS A 224 2.90 7.72 8.33
CA LYS A 224 1.84 8.16 7.40
C LYS A 224 1.28 7.04 6.53
N PHE A 225 2.01 5.95 6.38
CA PHE A 225 1.55 4.74 5.67
C PHE A 225 0.84 3.76 6.60
N GLY A 226 0.81 4.03 7.90
CA GLY A 226 0.10 3.22 8.88
C GLY A 226 0.97 2.36 9.76
N PHE A 227 2.28 2.51 9.70
CA PHE A 227 3.19 1.77 10.58
C PHE A 227 3.34 2.42 11.94
N ASP A 228 3.33 1.61 12.98
CA ASP A 228 3.77 1.97 14.32
C ASP A 228 5.28 1.77 14.44
N ASP A 229 5.96 2.69 15.10
CA ASP A 229 7.39 2.61 15.40
C ASP A 229 7.57 1.83 16.71
N LEU A 230 8.24 0.69 16.64
CA LEU A 230 8.54 -0.16 17.80
C LEU A 230 9.85 0.20 18.50
N GLY A 231 10.59 1.18 17.98
CA GLY A 231 11.88 1.62 18.50
C GLY A 231 13.07 1.09 17.70
N GLU A 232 14.27 1.19 18.30
CA GLU A 232 15.50 0.71 17.66
C GLU A 232 15.45 -0.81 17.43
N SER A 233 15.77 -1.24 16.21
CA SER A 233 15.88 -2.63 15.83
C SER A 233 17.24 -3.22 16.23
N ALA A 234 17.28 -4.54 16.40
CA ALA A 234 18.53 -5.27 16.53
C ALA A 234 19.27 -5.49 15.20
N SER A 235 18.66 -5.11 14.08
CA SER A 235 19.29 -5.19 12.75
C SER A 235 20.50 -4.25 12.66
N GLU A 236 21.59 -4.78 12.12
CA GLU A 236 22.82 -4.03 11.76
C GLU A 236 23.08 -4.12 10.26
N TRP A 237 22.04 -4.36 9.47
CA TRP A 237 22.16 -4.52 8.01
C TRP A 237 22.87 -3.33 7.37
N GLY A 238 23.82 -3.62 6.48
CA GLY A 238 24.65 -2.59 5.85
C GLY A 238 25.59 -1.84 6.77
N GLY A 239 25.69 -2.21 8.06
CA GLY A 239 26.45 -1.49 9.09
C GLY A 239 25.72 -0.26 9.63
N GLU A 240 24.42 -0.17 9.42
CA GLU A 240 23.58 0.98 9.77
C GLU A 240 22.71 0.70 11.01
N LYS A 241 22.08 1.76 11.55
CA LYS A 241 21.11 1.67 12.63
C LYS A 241 19.70 1.76 12.10
N TRP A 242 18.87 0.84 12.52
CA TRP A 242 17.51 0.68 12.05
C TRP A 242 16.47 0.87 13.15
N HIS A 243 15.28 1.27 12.76
CA HIS A 243 14.05 1.23 13.58
C HIS A 243 13.14 0.16 13.03
N GLU A 244 12.55 -0.62 13.92
CA GLU A 244 11.52 -1.61 13.55
C GLU A 244 10.16 -0.95 13.50
N MET A 245 9.40 -1.24 12.46
CA MET A 245 8.08 -0.68 12.21
C MET A 245 7.08 -1.81 11.96
N GLU A 246 5.86 -1.69 12.49
CA GLU A 246 4.80 -2.71 12.36
C GLU A 246 3.49 -2.11 11.86
N ILE A 247 2.78 -2.81 10.96
CA ILE A 247 1.32 -2.64 10.74
C ILE A 247 0.61 -3.90 11.20
N ARG A 248 -0.43 -3.76 12.00
CA ARG A 248 -1.35 -4.83 12.36
C ARG A 248 -2.51 -4.87 11.37
N LEU A 249 -2.71 -6.04 10.73
CA LEU A 249 -3.72 -6.25 9.70
C LEU A 249 -5.07 -6.72 10.27
N ASN A 250 -5.11 -7.07 11.54
CA ASN A 250 -6.35 -7.52 12.19
C ASN A 250 -7.15 -6.32 12.70
N LEU A 251 -8.35 -6.19 12.20
CA LEU A 251 -9.43 -5.43 12.80
C LEU A 251 -10.31 -6.34 13.64
#